data_78a3c101788cfecf19e36d74d62426c4
#
_entry.id   78a3c101788cfecf19e36d74d62426c4
#
_cell.length_a   1.000
_cell.length_b   1.000
_cell.length_c   1.000
_cell.angle_alpha   90.00
_cell.angle_beta   90.00
_cell.angle_gamma   90.00
#
_symmetry.space_group_name_H-M   'P 1'
#
loop_
_entity.id
_entity.type
_entity.pdbx_description
1 polymer ?
#
loop_
_entity_poly.entity_id
_entity_poly.type
_entity_poly.pdbx_seq_one_letter_code
_entity_poly.pdbx_strand_id
1 'polypeptide(L)'
;MQRRKLIQAAGLAGGAGLLSACRIRRIDGASSSELPAVRWRMATSWPHALDTLYGGAQTIAEQVGVMSGGRFTIEPYAAGEIVPGLQVLDAVQNGAVECGHTASYYYVGKNPALAFGTAVPFGLTPQQQNTWLYEGGGNEALDRIYSDFGVRSFPAGNTGPQMGGWFKRELDGPASLKGLKMRIPGLGGKVMAAMGVNVQVLPGGEIYLALERGAIDAAEFTGPYDDEKLGLPKAARFYYYPGW
;
A
#
# COMPACT_ATOMS: atom_id res chain seq x y z
N MET A 1 -75.52 11.59 -27.95
CA MET A 1 -74.40 12.40 -28.51
C MET A 1 -73.65 13.28 -27.51
N GLN A 2 -73.73 13.01 -26.19
CA GLN A 2 -73.10 13.89 -25.19
C GLN A 2 -71.93 13.25 -24.39
N ARG A 3 -71.74 11.94 -24.42
CA ARG A 3 -70.66 11.28 -23.67
C ARG A 3 -69.26 11.35 -24.32
N ARG A 4 -69.22 11.51 -25.65
CA ARG A 4 -67.91 11.62 -26.36
C ARG A 4 -67.22 12.97 -26.25
N LYS A 5 -68.00 14.05 -26.02
CA LYS A 5 -67.46 15.40 -25.85
C LYS A 5 -66.86 15.62 -24.42
N LEU A 6 -67.30 14.88 -23.42
CA LEU A 6 -66.75 14.98 -22.09
C LEU A 6 -65.40 14.30 -21.90
N ILE A 7 -65.15 13.24 -22.69
CA ILE A 7 -63.87 12.51 -22.65
C ILE A 7 -62.75 13.28 -23.38
N GLN A 8 -63.10 14.07 -24.41
CA GLN A 8 -62.13 14.93 -25.13
C GLN A 8 -61.73 16.18 -24.35
N ALA A 9 -62.58 16.70 -23.45
CA ALA A 9 -62.24 17.85 -22.61
C ALA A 9 -61.39 17.48 -21.38
N ALA A 10 -61.54 16.23 -20.89
CA ALA A 10 -60.72 15.74 -19.75
C ALA A 10 -59.29 15.36 -20.17
N GLY A 11 -59.06 15.01 -21.47
CA GLY A 11 -57.76 14.63 -21.98
C GLY A 11 -56.77 15.80 -22.22
N LEU A 12 -57.25 17.02 -22.34
CA LEU A 12 -56.40 18.17 -22.61
C LEU A 12 -55.99 18.95 -21.30
N ALA A 13 -56.69 18.72 -20.23
CA ALA A 13 -56.34 19.36 -18.92
C ALA A 13 -55.30 18.52 -18.09
N GLY A 14 -55.20 17.22 -18.38
CA GLY A 14 -54.26 16.31 -17.69
C GLY A 14 -52.83 16.30 -18.26
N GLY A 15 -52.61 16.80 -19.46
CA GLY A 15 -51.32 16.76 -20.13
C GLY A 15 -50.33 17.86 -19.79
N ALA A 16 -50.83 18.99 -19.27
CA ALA A 16 -49.99 20.16 -18.97
C ALA A 16 -49.46 20.17 -17.54
N GLY A 17 -50.00 19.35 -16.64
CA GLY A 17 -49.59 19.31 -15.23
C GLY A 17 -48.48 18.32 -14.89
N LEU A 18 -48.18 17.35 -15.77
CA LEU A 18 -47.18 16.29 -15.48
C LEU A 18 -45.79 16.60 -16.01
N LEU A 19 -45.60 17.66 -16.81
CA LEU A 19 -44.28 18.07 -17.31
C LEU A 19 -43.55 19.05 -16.39
N SER A 20 -44.19 19.52 -15.33
CA SER A 20 -43.56 20.44 -14.35
C SER A 20 -42.93 19.73 -13.14
N ALA A 21 -43.05 18.42 -13.00
CA ALA A 21 -42.55 17.66 -11.83
C ALA A 21 -41.15 17.09 -11.98
N CYS A 22 -40.56 17.12 -13.20
CA CYS A 22 -39.15 16.77 -13.41
C CYS A 22 -38.29 18.02 -13.50
N ARG A 23 -38.42 18.96 -12.55
CA ARG A 23 -37.26 19.74 -12.18
C ARG A 23 -36.34 18.78 -11.41
N ILE A 24 -35.42 18.16 -12.13
CA ILE A 24 -34.18 17.68 -11.55
C ILE A 24 -33.64 18.88 -10.77
N ARG A 25 -33.86 18.88 -9.46
CA ARG A 25 -33.12 19.73 -8.57
C ARG A 25 -31.65 19.37 -8.90
N ARG A 26 -31.01 20.16 -9.73
CA ARG A 26 -29.56 20.17 -9.72
C ARG A 26 -29.24 20.35 -8.24
N ILE A 27 -28.73 19.33 -7.62
CA ILE A 27 -27.95 19.46 -6.42
C ILE A 27 -26.80 20.32 -6.93
N ASP A 28 -26.92 21.63 -6.77
CA ASP A 28 -25.77 22.53 -6.86
C ASP A 28 -24.81 21.92 -5.86
N GLY A 29 -23.84 21.13 -6.37
CA GLY A 29 -22.80 20.55 -5.56
C GLY A 29 -22.24 21.72 -4.76
N ALA A 30 -22.16 21.56 -3.45
CA ALA A 30 -21.52 22.53 -2.60
C ALA A 30 -20.29 23.02 -3.34
N SER A 31 -20.24 24.33 -3.63
CA SER A 31 -19.18 24.87 -4.45
C SER A 31 -17.88 24.44 -3.78
N SER A 32 -16.97 23.81 -4.51
CA SER A 32 -15.68 23.34 -3.97
C SER A 32 -14.89 24.48 -3.28
N SER A 33 -15.34 25.72 -3.45
CA SER A 33 -14.82 26.92 -2.80
C SER A 33 -15.13 27.03 -1.29
N GLU A 34 -16.10 26.27 -0.77
CA GLU A 34 -16.48 26.32 0.65
C GLU A 34 -15.67 25.33 1.53
N LEU A 35 -15.05 24.34 0.93
CA LEU A 35 -14.22 23.38 1.67
C LEU A 35 -12.85 23.98 2.02
N PRO A 36 -12.32 23.73 3.22
CA PRO A 36 -10.99 24.20 3.60
C PRO A 36 -9.91 23.58 2.71
N ALA A 37 -8.83 24.32 2.48
CA ALA A 37 -7.64 23.75 1.84
C ALA A 37 -6.89 22.89 2.86
N VAL A 38 -6.58 21.65 2.48
CA VAL A 38 -5.84 20.67 3.31
C VAL A 38 -4.53 20.33 2.61
N ARG A 39 -3.44 20.30 3.38
CA ARG A 39 -2.12 19.89 2.87
C ARG A 39 -1.54 18.87 3.82
N TRP A 40 -1.20 17.70 3.30
CA TRP A 40 -0.57 16.62 4.05
C TRP A 40 0.80 16.29 3.46
N ARG A 41 1.73 15.91 4.34
CA ARG A 41 3.01 15.31 3.98
C ARG A 41 2.89 13.81 4.17
N MET A 42 3.32 13.04 3.18
CA MET A 42 3.32 11.59 3.23
C MET A 42 4.75 11.07 3.30
N ALA A 43 5.20 10.60 4.46
CA ALA A 43 6.47 9.88 4.54
C ALA A 43 6.33 8.50 3.90
N THR A 44 7.33 8.06 3.13
CA THR A 44 7.31 6.72 2.55
C THR A 44 8.50 5.87 2.98
N SER A 45 8.33 4.55 2.93
CA SER A 45 9.42 3.59 3.16
C SER A 45 10.27 3.32 1.91
N TRP A 46 10.05 4.04 0.81
CA TRP A 46 10.54 3.74 -0.52
C TRP A 46 11.50 4.80 -1.04
N PRO A 47 12.64 4.41 -1.67
CA PRO A 47 13.45 5.34 -2.44
C PRO A 47 12.73 5.72 -3.75
N HIS A 48 13.07 6.88 -4.31
CA HIS A 48 12.50 7.37 -5.58
C HIS A 48 12.63 6.41 -6.76
N ALA A 49 13.67 5.56 -6.76
CA ALA A 49 13.90 4.61 -7.85
C ALA A 49 12.81 3.54 -7.99
N LEU A 50 12.05 3.29 -6.93
CA LEU A 50 10.97 2.28 -6.92
C LEU A 50 9.65 2.88 -7.41
N ASP A 51 9.48 3.00 -8.70
CA ASP A 51 8.29 3.59 -9.34
C ASP A 51 7.00 2.77 -9.12
N THR A 52 7.09 1.49 -8.78
CA THR A 52 5.96 0.67 -8.35
C THR A 52 5.47 1.07 -6.97
N LEU A 53 6.38 1.26 -6.03
CA LEU A 53 6.08 1.54 -4.62
C LEU A 53 5.99 3.05 -4.35
N TYR A 54 7.04 3.80 -4.67
CA TYR A 54 7.01 5.26 -4.54
C TYR A 54 6.03 5.91 -5.51
N GLY A 55 5.95 5.41 -6.75
CA GLY A 55 4.97 5.82 -7.74
C GLY A 55 3.52 5.54 -7.31
N GLY A 56 3.29 4.48 -6.52
CA GLY A 56 2.00 4.23 -5.87
C GLY A 56 1.60 5.36 -4.92
N ALA A 57 2.53 5.84 -4.10
CA ALA A 57 2.31 6.99 -3.23
C ALA A 57 2.02 8.28 -4.02
N GLN A 58 2.75 8.50 -5.12
CA GLN A 58 2.52 9.63 -6.02
C GLN A 58 1.13 9.56 -6.69
N THR A 59 0.72 8.37 -7.15
CA THR A 59 -0.60 8.15 -7.73
C THR A 59 -1.72 8.47 -6.74
N ILE A 60 -1.60 8.04 -5.48
CA ILE A 60 -2.56 8.37 -4.42
C ILE A 60 -2.64 9.88 -4.24
N ALA A 61 -1.51 10.56 -4.14
CA ALA A 61 -1.44 12.01 -3.95
C ALA A 61 -2.09 12.77 -5.12
N GLU A 62 -1.81 12.35 -6.36
CA GLU A 62 -2.40 12.92 -7.57
C GLU A 62 -3.92 12.74 -7.60
N GLN A 63 -4.40 11.50 -7.35
CA GLN A 63 -5.84 11.22 -7.38
C GLN A 63 -6.61 11.99 -6.31
N VAL A 64 -6.07 12.10 -5.10
CA VAL A 64 -6.68 12.93 -4.04
C VAL A 64 -6.73 14.39 -4.46
N GLY A 65 -5.66 14.92 -5.07
CA GLY A 65 -5.62 16.26 -5.62
C GLY A 65 -6.70 16.49 -6.69
N VAL A 66 -6.81 15.58 -7.65
CA VAL A 66 -7.82 15.64 -8.73
C VAL A 66 -9.24 15.58 -8.17
N MET A 67 -9.54 14.60 -7.32
CA MET A 67 -10.88 14.41 -6.74
C MET A 67 -11.33 15.59 -5.87
N SER A 68 -10.39 16.28 -5.23
CA SER A 68 -10.69 17.45 -4.38
C SER A 68 -10.66 18.79 -5.12
N GLY A 69 -10.39 18.80 -6.45
CA GLY A 69 -10.18 20.02 -7.22
C GLY A 69 -8.97 20.82 -6.71
N GLY A 70 -7.92 20.17 -6.23
CA GLY A 70 -6.69 20.76 -5.69
C GLY A 70 -6.81 21.29 -4.26
N ARG A 71 -7.94 21.09 -3.59
CA ARG A 71 -8.15 21.58 -2.23
C ARG A 71 -7.54 20.68 -1.15
N PHE A 72 -7.40 19.40 -1.42
CA PHE A 72 -6.63 18.48 -0.61
C PHE A 72 -5.41 18.01 -1.41
N THR A 73 -4.23 18.37 -0.95
CA THR A 73 -2.95 17.99 -1.55
C THR A 73 -2.16 17.13 -0.58
N ILE A 74 -1.56 16.07 -1.13
CA ILE A 74 -0.62 15.21 -0.40
C ILE A 74 0.72 15.33 -1.11
N GLU A 75 1.79 15.54 -0.35
CA GLU A 75 3.16 15.59 -0.85
C GLU A 75 3.94 14.37 -0.37
N PRO A 76 4.24 13.39 -1.26
CA PRO A 76 5.04 12.22 -0.92
C PRO A 76 6.52 12.55 -0.78
N TYR A 77 7.15 12.00 0.24
CA TYR A 77 8.59 12.09 0.52
C TYR A 77 9.22 10.70 0.51
N ALA A 78 10.35 10.55 -0.14
CA ALA A 78 11.05 9.28 -0.17
C ALA A 78 11.67 8.93 1.20
N ALA A 79 12.01 7.66 1.37
CA ALA A 79 12.67 7.17 2.58
C ALA A 79 13.94 7.96 2.88
N GLY A 80 14.03 8.50 4.08
CA GLY A 80 15.18 9.29 4.54
C GLY A 80 15.05 10.80 4.32
N GLU A 81 14.05 11.30 3.57
CA GLU A 81 13.86 12.75 3.38
C GLU A 81 13.26 13.43 4.62
N ILE A 82 12.31 12.78 5.28
CA ILE A 82 11.73 13.25 6.55
C ILE A 82 12.15 12.32 7.68
N VAL A 83 11.93 11.02 7.51
CA VAL A 83 12.27 9.97 8.48
C VAL A 83 12.86 8.75 7.80
N PRO A 84 13.69 7.94 8.48
CA PRO A 84 14.14 6.65 7.97
C PRO A 84 12.96 5.77 7.55
N GLY A 85 13.12 4.99 6.47
CA GLY A 85 12.03 4.22 5.86
C GLY A 85 11.32 3.22 6.77
N LEU A 86 11.96 2.74 7.84
CA LEU A 86 11.35 1.85 8.83
C LEU A 86 10.69 2.59 10.02
N GLN A 87 10.70 3.92 10.02
CA GLN A 87 10.11 4.77 11.08
C GLN A 87 8.84 5.50 10.63
N VAL A 88 8.29 5.15 9.47
CA VAL A 88 7.11 5.83 8.91
C VAL A 88 5.90 5.74 9.85
N LEU A 89 5.61 4.57 10.43
CA LEU A 89 4.52 4.42 11.39
C LEU A 89 4.74 5.32 12.64
N ASP A 90 5.97 5.37 13.15
CA ASP A 90 6.31 6.20 14.31
C ASP A 90 6.12 7.69 13.99
N ALA A 91 6.47 8.12 12.77
CA ALA A 91 6.31 9.50 12.34
C ALA A 91 4.84 9.92 12.26
N VAL A 92 3.96 9.05 11.75
CA VAL A 92 2.51 9.30 11.71
C VAL A 92 1.92 9.26 13.12
N GLN A 93 2.27 8.25 13.91
CA GLN A 93 1.81 8.10 15.30
C GLN A 93 2.12 9.33 16.15
N ASN A 94 3.32 9.92 15.98
CA ASN A 94 3.77 11.08 16.72
C ASN A 94 3.34 12.42 16.11
N GLY A 95 2.61 12.40 14.99
CA GLY A 95 2.15 13.61 14.30
C GLY A 95 3.27 14.40 13.60
N ALA A 96 4.45 13.78 13.37
CA ALA A 96 5.53 14.41 12.61
C ALA A 96 5.16 14.57 11.12
N VAL A 97 4.32 13.69 10.60
CA VAL A 97 3.67 13.77 9.29
C VAL A 97 2.21 13.35 9.41
N GLU A 98 1.40 13.79 8.48
CA GLU A 98 -0.05 13.58 8.49
C GLU A 98 -0.42 12.17 8.02
N CYS A 99 0.36 11.56 7.11
CA CYS A 99 0.16 10.19 6.64
C CYS A 99 1.47 9.54 6.21
N GLY A 100 1.43 8.23 5.96
CA GLY A 100 2.58 7.47 5.51
C GLY A 100 2.20 6.35 4.54
N HIS A 101 3.13 5.97 3.66
CA HIS A 101 3.02 4.85 2.75
C HIS A 101 4.13 3.84 3.02
N THR A 102 3.76 2.67 3.55
CA THR A 102 4.71 1.71 4.10
C THR A 102 4.14 0.28 4.06
N ALA A 103 4.92 -0.71 4.45
CA ALA A 103 4.45 -2.09 4.61
C ALA A 103 4.29 -2.43 6.10
N SER A 104 3.12 -2.95 6.47
CA SER A 104 2.77 -3.24 7.86
C SER A 104 3.72 -4.25 8.54
N TYR A 105 4.28 -5.20 7.81
CA TYR A 105 5.20 -6.19 8.35
C TYR A 105 6.54 -5.60 8.85
N TYR A 106 6.88 -4.37 8.49
CA TYR A 106 8.05 -3.69 9.07
C TYR A 106 7.91 -3.46 10.58
N TYR A 107 6.68 -3.48 11.06
CA TYR A 107 6.33 -3.16 12.46
C TYR A 107 5.91 -4.39 13.29
N VAL A 108 6.22 -5.61 12.83
CA VAL A 108 5.93 -6.86 13.58
C VAL A 108 6.61 -6.92 14.94
N GLY A 109 7.63 -6.12 15.15
CA GLY A 109 8.26 -5.92 16.46
C GLY A 109 7.38 -5.17 17.44
N LYS A 110 6.46 -4.31 16.96
CA LYS A 110 5.48 -3.60 17.79
C LYS A 110 4.24 -4.46 18.07
N ASN A 111 3.70 -5.07 17.02
CA ASN A 111 2.60 -6.03 17.11
C ASN A 111 2.74 -7.10 16.00
N PRO A 112 2.92 -8.39 16.35
CA PRO A 112 3.09 -9.46 15.36
C PRO A 112 1.96 -9.59 14.37
N ALA A 113 0.73 -9.20 14.72
CA ALA A 113 -0.43 -9.28 13.84
C ALA A 113 -0.37 -8.29 12.66
N LEU A 114 0.50 -7.28 12.71
CA LEU A 114 0.75 -6.38 11.57
C LEU A 114 1.31 -7.12 10.34
N ALA A 115 1.86 -8.33 10.50
CA ALA A 115 2.27 -9.16 9.37
C ALA A 115 1.11 -9.44 8.41
N PHE A 116 -0.11 -9.66 8.93
CA PHE A 116 -1.28 -10.00 8.11
C PHE A 116 -1.74 -8.88 7.17
N GLY A 117 -1.37 -7.64 7.45
CA GLY A 117 -1.66 -6.51 6.55
C GLY A 117 -0.78 -6.46 5.30
N THR A 118 0.31 -7.24 5.24
CA THR A 118 1.22 -7.28 4.08
C THR A 118 1.33 -8.68 3.51
N ALA A 119 2.01 -9.61 4.21
CA ALA A 119 2.32 -10.91 3.63
C ALA A 119 2.48 -12.01 4.70
N VAL A 120 1.93 -13.17 4.38
CA VAL A 120 2.18 -14.44 5.06
C VAL A 120 2.82 -15.37 4.04
N PRO A 121 3.98 -15.97 4.32
CA PRO A 121 4.62 -16.92 3.39
C PRO A 121 3.65 -18.02 2.96
N PHE A 122 3.53 -18.22 1.64
CA PHE A 122 2.57 -19.16 1.02
C PHE A 122 1.10 -18.91 1.38
N GLY A 123 0.78 -17.66 1.76
CA GLY A 123 -0.57 -17.24 2.13
C GLY A 123 -1.44 -16.86 0.94
N LEU A 124 -2.14 -15.74 1.07
CA LEU A 124 -3.10 -15.27 0.08
C LEU A 124 -2.41 -14.66 -1.14
N THR A 125 -2.95 -14.94 -2.33
CA THR A 125 -2.58 -14.17 -3.54
C THR A 125 -3.04 -12.72 -3.41
N PRO A 126 -2.52 -11.77 -4.22
CA PRO A 126 -2.95 -10.37 -4.19
C PRO A 126 -4.47 -10.20 -4.27
N GLN A 127 -5.13 -10.96 -5.13
CA GLN A 127 -6.59 -10.91 -5.28
C GLN A 127 -7.30 -11.42 -4.03
N GLN A 128 -6.84 -12.54 -3.46
CA GLN A 128 -7.40 -13.07 -2.22
C GLN A 128 -7.16 -12.15 -1.04
N GLN A 129 -5.98 -11.51 -0.96
CA GLN A 129 -5.66 -10.52 0.06
C GLN A 129 -6.62 -9.33 -0.02
N ASN A 130 -6.85 -8.79 -1.22
CA ASN A 130 -7.83 -7.73 -1.41
C ASN A 130 -9.23 -8.15 -1.01
N THR A 131 -9.65 -9.37 -1.40
CA THR A 131 -10.96 -9.91 -1.00
C THR A 131 -11.07 -10.02 0.53
N TRP A 132 -10.04 -10.54 1.20
CA TRP A 132 -10.04 -10.58 2.66
C TRP A 132 -10.10 -9.19 3.29
N LEU A 133 -9.33 -8.23 2.78
CA LEU A 133 -9.30 -6.87 3.30
C LEU A 133 -10.66 -6.17 3.18
N TYR A 134 -11.31 -6.26 2.01
CA TYR A 134 -12.52 -5.48 1.72
C TYR A 134 -13.82 -6.22 2.08
N GLU A 135 -13.85 -7.55 1.97
CA GLU A 135 -15.06 -8.35 2.13
C GLU A 135 -14.96 -9.37 3.29
N GLY A 136 -13.73 -9.71 3.71
CA GLY A 136 -13.46 -10.74 4.71
C GLY A 136 -13.20 -10.22 6.13
N GLY A 137 -13.43 -8.93 6.40
CA GLY A 137 -13.23 -8.32 7.71
C GLY A 137 -11.76 -7.97 8.01
N GLY A 138 -10.87 -8.03 7.01
CA GLY A 138 -9.45 -7.75 7.17
C GLY A 138 -9.16 -6.30 7.56
N ASN A 139 -9.84 -5.34 6.92
CA ASN A 139 -9.69 -3.93 7.26
C ASN A 139 -10.14 -3.65 8.70
N GLU A 140 -11.26 -4.21 9.14
CA GLU A 140 -11.75 -4.05 10.50
C GLU A 140 -10.82 -4.68 11.54
N ALA A 141 -10.20 -5.82 11.19
CA ALA A 141 -9.23 -6.47 12.06
C ALA A 141 -7.95 -5.63 12.20
N LEU A 142 -7.45 -5.10 11.09
CA LEU A 142 -6.27 -4.23 11.07
C LEU A 142 -6.55 -2.89 11.74
N ASP A 143 -7.71 -2.27 11.52
CA ASP A 143 -8.10 -1.01 12.16
C ASP A 143 -8.09 -1.13 13.69
N ARG A 144 -8.53 -2.27 14.25
CA ARG A 144 -8.43 -2.53 15.70
C ARG A 144 -6.99 -2.54 16.19
N ILE A 145 -6.05 -3.11 15.42
CA ILE A 145 -4.64 -3.14 15.76
C ILE A 145 -4.02 -1.74 15.62
N TYR A 146 -4.32 -1.06 14.53
CA TYR A 146 -3.77 0.28 14.26
C TYR A 146 -4.34 1.36 15.20
N SER A 147 -5.53 1.15 15.76
CA SER A 147 -6.09 2.06 16.77
C SER A 147 -5.22 2.18 18.01
N ASP A 148 -4.50 1.12 18.39
CA ASP A 148 -3.54 1.15 19.51
C ASP A 148 -2.36 2.11 19.25
N PHE A 149 -2.11 2.41 17.99
CA PHE A 149 -1.10 3.38 17.55
C PHE A 149 -1.70 4.76 17.22
N GLY A 150 -3.01 4.96 17.40
CA GLY A 150 -3.69 6.22 17.06
C GLY A 150 -3.74 6.53 15.56
N VAL A 151 -3.60 5.52 14.70
CA VAL A 151 -3.63 5.66 13.24
C VAL A 151 -4.69 4.77 12.61
N ARG A 152 -5.05 5.09 11.37
CA ARG A 152 -5.93 4.28 10.53
C ARG A 152 -5.19 3.80 9.30
N SER A 153 -5.42 2.55 8.90
CA SER A 153 -4.78 1.91 7.77
C SER A 153 -5.72 1.75 6.58
N PHE A 154 -5.17 1.91 5.38
CA PHE A 154 -5.86 1.66 4.11
C PHE A 154 -4.95 0.86 3.19
N PRO A 155 -5.46 -0.15 2.46
CA PRO A 155 -4.72 -0.79 1.40
C PRO A 155 -4.35 0.23 0.31
N ALA A 156 -3.08 0.25 -0.09
CA ALA A 156 -2.54 1.25 -1.00
C ALA A 156 -1.76 0.65 -2.19
N GLY A 157 -1.86 -0.64 -2.39
CA GLY A 157 -1.20 -1.35 -3.48
C GLY A 157 -0.75 -2.75 -3.08
N ASN A 158 -0.24 -3.50 -4.06
CA ASN A 158 0.28 -4.84 -3.87
C ASN A 158 1.38 -5.12 -4.89
N THR A 159 2.49 -5.70 -4.47
CA THR A 159 3.65 -6.04 -5.31
C THR A 159 3.57 -7.44 -5.92
N GLY A 160 2.53 -8.20 -5.64
CA GLY A 160 2.45 -9.61 -6.02
C GLY A 160 3.31 -10.52 -5.14
N PRO A 161 3.50 -11.79 -5.52
CA PRO A 161 4.34 -12.72 -4.78
C PRO A 161 5.79 -12.24 -4.80
N GLN A 162 6.43 -12.33 -3.64
CA GLN A 162 7.85 -12.01 -3.51
C GLN A 162 8.70 -13.25 -3.77
N MET A 163 9.85 -13.07 -4.38
CA MET A 163 10.77 -14.17 -4.72
C MET A 163 11.63 -14.57 -3.52
N GLY A 164 12.37 -15.71 -3.65
CA GLY A 164 13.26 -16.20 -2.60
C GLY A 164 14.44 -15.27 -2.30
N GLY A 165 14.81 -14.43 -3.27
CA GLY A 165 15.80 -13.36 -3.10
C GLY A 165 17.12 -13.59 -3.84
N TRP A 166 18.05 -12.67 -3.61
CA TRP A 166 19.39 -12.60 -4.21
C TRP A 166 20.44 -13.03 -3.21
N PHE A 167 21.35 -13.89 -3.65
CA PHE A 167 22.41 -14.49 -2.84
C PHE A 167 23.78 -14.27 -3.48
N LYS A 168 24.81 -14.03 -2.68
CA LYS A 168 26.20 -13.92 -3.17
C LYS A 168 26.80 -15.24 -3.58
N ARG A 169 26.32 -16.34 -3.00
CA ARG A 169 26.74 -17.71 -3.30
C ARG A 169 25.55 -18.60 -3.61
N GLU A 170 25.77 -19.61 -4.37
CA GLU A 170 24.79 -20.67 -4.63
C GLU A 170 24.46 -21.44 -3.34
N LEU A 171 23.21 -21.89 -3.24
CA LEU A 171 22.73 -22.69 -2.12
C LEU A 171 22.60 -24.15 -2.58
N ASP A 172 23.37 -25.04 -2.01
CA ASP A 172 23.33 -26.49 -2.32
C ASP A 172 22.16 -27.21 -1.63
N GLY A 173 21.47 -26.52 -0.72
CA GLY A 173 20.33 -27.03 0.02
C GLY A 173 20.07 -26.25 1.32
N PRO A 174 19.11 -26.68 2.15
CA PRO A 174 18.74 -25.97 3.37
C PRO A 174 19.88 -25.75 4.37
N ALA A 175 20.86 -26.66 4.38
CA ALA A 175 22.06 -26.57 5.24
C ALA A 175 22.89 -25.31 4.94
N SER A 176 22.88 -24.83 3.69
CA SER A 176 23.61 -23.64 3.26
C SER A 176 23.07 -22.34 3.84
N LEU A 177 21.86 -22.36 4.37
CA LEU A 177 21.22 -21.21 5.04
C LEU A 177 21.83 -20.94 6.43
N LYS A 178 22.40 -21.96 7.07
CA LYS A 178 22.89 -21.83 8.44
C LYS A 178 24.03 -20.82 8.54
N GLY A 179 23.83 -19.80 9.39
CA GLY A 179 24.80 -18.73 9.60
C GLY A 179 24.84 -17.66 8.51
N LEU A 180 24.04 -17.80 7.44
CA LEU A 180 23.93 -16.79 6.38
C LEU A 180 23.36 -15.48 6.96
N LYS A 181 23.94 -14.35 6.61
CA LYS A 181 23.40 -13.03 6.95
C LYS A 181 22.45 -12.58 5.85
N MET A 182 21.16 -12.45 6.15
CA MET A 182 20.13 -12.14 5.14
C MET A 182 19.23 -11.00 5.58
N ARG A 183 18.98 -10.07 4.67
CA ARG A 183 17.91 -9.10 4.82
C ARG A 183 16.60 -9.74 4.37
N ILE A 184 15.68 -9.89 5.29
CA ILE A 184 14.30 -10.33 5.01
C ILE A 184 13.38 -9.90 6.18
N PRO A 185 12.28 -9.16 5.92
CA PRO A 185 11.39 -8.69 6.97
C PRO A 185 10.27 -9.69 7.29
N GLY A 186 9.45 -9.32 8.27
CA GLY A 186 8.16 -9.96 8.54
C GLY A 186 8.24 -11.42 8.98
N LEU A 187 7.23 -12.19 8.63
CA LEU A 187 7.15 -13.62 8.97
C LEU A 187 8.17 -14.45 8.19
N GLY A 188 8.50 -14.10 6.94
CA GLY A 188 9.57 -14.72 6.18
C GLY A 188 10.90 -14.66 6.92
N GLY A 189 11.22 -13.50 7.52
CA GLY A 189 12.39 -13.36 8.38
C GLY A 189 12.37 -14.29 9.59
N LYS A 190 11.21 -14.47 10.24
CA LYS A 190 11.08 -15.42 11.36
C LYS A 190 11.29 -16.87 10.92
N VAL A 191 10.77 -17.26 9.76
CA VAL A 191 11.00 -18.61 9.18
C VAL A 191 12.49 -18.82 8.90
N MET A 192 13.15 -17.87 8.22
CA MET A 192 14.56 -17.95 7.91
C MET A 192 15.43 -17.99 9.19
N ALA A 193 15.09 -17.22 10.20
CA ALA A 193 15.77 -17.27 11.49
C ALA A 193 15.64 -18.65 12.16
N ALA A 194 14.47 -19.29 12.11
CA ALA A 194 14.26 -20.65 12.60
C ALA A 194 15.09 -21.70 11.83
N MET A 195 15.46 -21.41 10.58
CA MET A 195 16.36 -22.23 9.76
C MET A 195 17.85 -21.94 10.00
N GLY A 196 18.17 -21.04 10.94
CA GLY A 196 19.54 -20.71 11.31
C GLY A 196 20.17 -19.53 10.53
N VAL A 197 19.37 -18.75 9.83
CA VAL A 197 19.80 -17.51 9.15
C VAL A 197 19.93 -16.38 10.18
N ASN A 198 20.99 -15.58 10.07
CA ASN A 198 21.13 -14.31 10.80
C ASN A 198 20.35 -13.22 10.06
N VAL A 199 19.10 -13.01 10.48
CA VAL A 199 18.16 -12.10 9.82
C VAL A 199 18.37 -10.66 10.25
N GLN A 200 18.35 -9.75 9.29
CA GLN A 200 18.37 -8.30 9.47
C GLN A 200 17.19 -7.68 8.72
N VAL A 201 16.67 -6.56 9.21
CA VAL A 201 15.66 -5.76 8.53
C VAL A 201 16.29 -4.42 8.15
N LEU A 202 16.37 -4.15 6.84
CA LEU A 202 16.89 -2.91 6.27
C LEU A 202 15.85 -2.35 5.30
N PRO A 203 15.73 -1.01 5.19
CA PRO A 203 14.91 -0.40 4.14
C PRO A 203 15.49 -0.69 2.75
N GLY A 204 14.63 -0.69 1.72
CA GLY A 204 15.02 -1.08 0.35
C GLY A 204 16.25 -0.35 -0.18
N GLY A 205 16.34 0.96 0.05
CA GLY A 205 17.46 1.77 -0.43
C GLY A 205 18.83 1.47 0.19
N GLU A 206 18.89 0.71 1.28
CA GLU A 206 20.14 0.37 1.97
C GLU A 206 20.66 -1.03 1.59
N ILE A 207 19.83 -1.84 0.94
CA ILE A 207 20.15 -3.26 0.67
C ILE A 207 21.37 -3.41 -0.22
N TYR A 208 21.45 -2.64 -1.31
CA TYR A 208 22.57 -2.72 -2.25
C TYR A 208 23.91 -2.52 -1.55
N LEU A 209 24.06 -1.45 -0.79
CA LEU A 209 25.29 -1.15 -0.07
C LEU A 209 25.61 -2.20 1.00
N ALA A 210 24.59 -2.74 1.68
CA ALA A 210 24.79 -3.81 2.66
C ALA A 210 25.30 -5.10 2.01
N LEU A 211 24.76 -5.47 0.84
CA LEU A 211 25.28 -6.56 0.02
C LEU A 211 26.71 -6.27 -0.45
N GLU A 212 26.95 -5.12 -1.09
CA GLU A 212 28.24 -4.77 -1.66
C GLU A 212 29.36 -4.84 -0.61
N ARG A 213 29.14 -4.25 0.57
CA ARG A 213 30.09 -4.22 1.67
C ARG A 213 30.24 -5.52 2.45
N GLY A 214 29.40 -6.55 2.18
CA GLY A 214 29.42 -7.82 2.90
C GLY A 214 28.81 -7.75 4.30
N ALA A 215 28.06 -6.71 4.63
CA ALA A 215 27.26 -6.65 5.87
C ALA A 215 26.19 -7.74 5.87
N ILE A 216 25.63 -8.06 4.68
CA ILE A 216 24.74 -9.18 4.42
C ILE A 216 25.23 -10.01 3.23
N ASP A 217 24.84 -11.28 3.20
CA ASP A 217 25.21 -12.25 2.17
C ASP A 217 24.06 -12.49 1.19
N ALA A 218 22.84 -12.15 1.58
CA ALA A 218 21.61 -12.32 0.81
C ALA A 218 20.57 -11.27 1.15
N ALA A 219 19.66 -11.02 0.22
CA ALA A 219 18.51 -10.14 0.44
C ALA A 219 17.30 -10.60 -0.38
N GLU A 220 16.16 -10.57 0.26
CA GLU A 220 14.85 -10.61 -0.36
C GLU A 220 14.28 -9.19 -0.39
N PHE A 221 13.55 -8.81 -1.45
CA PHE A 221 12.83 -7.54 -1.46
C PHE A 221 11.46 -7.71 -2.11
N THR A 222 11.33 -7.68 -3.43
CA THR A 222 10.04 -7.88 -4.10
C THR A 222 10.15 -8.90 -5.24
N GLY A 223 10.64 -8.48 -6.38
CA GLY A 223 10.76 -9.28 -7.58
C GLY A 223 11.73 -8.65 -8.59
N PRO A 224 11.97 -9.27 -9.74
CA PRO A 224 13.06 -8.89 -10.66
C PRO A 224 13.03 -7.39 -11.02
N TYR A 225 11.86 -6.84 -11.25
CA TYR A 225 11.71 -5.46 -11.70
C TYR A 225 12.20 -4.42 -10.67
N ASP A 226 11.71 -4.52 -9.44
CA ASP A 226 12.09 -3.59 -8.37
C ASP A 226 13.51 -3.87 -7.87
N ASP A 227 13.88 -5.15 -7.79
CA ASP A 227 15.19 -5.59 -7.33
C ASP A 227 16.31 -5.13 -8.28
N GLU A 228 16.03 -5.09 -9.60
CA GLU A 228 16.97 -4.54 -10.59
C GLU A 228 17.15 -3.02 -10.39
N LYS A 229 16.08 -2.28 -10.10
CA LYS A 229 16.15 -0.85 -9.80
C LYS A 229 16.96 -0.54 -8.54
N LEU A 230 16.92 -1.42 -7.55
CA LEU A 230 17.79 -1.35 -6.38
C LEU A 230 19.23 -1.79 -6.66
N GLY A 231 19.51 -2.34 -7.83
CA GLY A 231 20.83 -2.82 -8.23
C GLY A 231 21.24 -4.17 -7.62
N LEU A 232 20.32 -4.93 -7.03
CA LEU A 232 20.62 -6.17 -6.31
C LEU A 232 21.35 -7.21 -7.16
N PRO A 233 21.04 -7.41 -8.47
CA PRO A 233 21.78 -8.34 -9.34
C PRO A 233 23.26 -8.01 -9.48
N LYS A 234 23.67 -6.76 -9.28
CA LYS A 234 25.08 -6.34 -9.37
C LYS A 234 25.88 -6.74 -8.13
N ALA A 235 25.22 -6.82 -6.97
CA ALA A 235 25.85 -7.16 -5.69
C ALA A 235 25.71 -8.63 -5.31
N ALA A 236 24.68 -9.35 -5.83
CA ALA A 236 24.42 -10.75 -5.58
C ALA A 236 23.92 -11.43 -6.86
N ARG A 237 24.57 -12.54 -7.27
CA ARG A 237 24.40 -13.13 -8.62
C ARG A 237 23.41 -14.27 -8.70
N PHE A 238 23.06 -14.91 -7.58
CA PHE A 238 22.19 -16.08 -7.53
C PHE A 238 20.80 -15.66 -7.09
N TYR A 239 19.82 -15.85 -7.97
CA TYR A 239 18.43 -15.48 -7.73
C TYR A 239 17.56 -16.71 -7.58
N TYR A 240 16.76 -16.77 -6.54
CA TYR A 240 15.95 -17.93 -6.23
C TYR A 240 14.45 -17.68 -6.50
N TYR A 241 13.89 -18.61 -7.24
CA TYR A 241 12.51 -18.72 -7.67
C TYR A 241 12.05 -20.17 -7.38
N PRO A 242 10.77 -20.46 -7.14
CA PRO A 242 9.59 -19.58 -7.22
C PRO A 242 9.44 -18.64 -6.04
N GLY A 243 8.43 -17.72 -6.19
CA GLY A 243 8.03 -16.83 -5.12
C GLY A 243 7.24 -17.52 -4.00
N TRP A 244 7.05 -16.84 -2.93
CA TRP A 244 6.36 -17.31 -1.73
C TRP A 244 5.37 -16.27 -1.18
#